data_3d56afe1a75b387652cc633036bb5a95
#
_entry.id   3d56afe1a75b387652cc633036bb5a95
#
_cell.length_a   1.000
_cell.length_b   1.000
_cell.length_c   1.000
_cell.angle_alpha   90.00
_cell.angle_beta   90.00
_cell.angle_gamma   90.00
#
_symmetry.space_group_name_H-M   'P 1'
#
loop_
_entity.id
_entity.type
_entity.pdbx_description
1 polymer ?
#
loop_
_entity_poly.entity_id
_entity_poly.type
_entity_poly.pdbx_seq_one_letter_code
_entity_poly.pdbx_strand_id
1 'polypeptide(L)'
;MKWYTCTPVPFKGDHTFFSRDSGAFCKAFQRIGLESRAIMPTPVQEGDDPDLIRTEYANLEDAAWWKSLGIDGLVLYAWGTGKYLPIARAIHDAGIFLVVYMDSSGLFFPWQYWLPIAENMWTRDVFARGKIRGTAFFLLRLLKQHTWNLASRGRRKHLDQGDMVAFPMPAAVKSIQDREWLYGKSIVRKLALIPNPISSTCRYAGEKRNIIMAVGRWDDLLYNRPFLLMATLEQALPRAPHWEAEIYGNIPPLLREWHGNLPEDLRARIRLAGYLPNAELQKKYSQARISLCTSRSEGTHVASAEALCAGASVVGPRLTPLLNCLQWYVSHDSGTLSPKDTPESVSGALLEEIRAWDEGKRSPEEISRYWCSLLHAENSCKRIIAAYEAAKGGS
;
A
#
# COMPACT_ATOMS: atom_id res chain seq x y z
N MET A 1 5.67 5.31 -27.54
CA MET A 1 4.81 4.29 -26.90
C MET A 1 3.76 4.99 -26.04
N LYS A 2 2.55 4.43 -26.03
CA LYS A 2 1.42 4.91 -25.25
C LYS A 2 1.06 3.90 -24.16
N TRP A 3 1.21 4.29 -22.91
CA TRP A 3 0.94 3.45 -21.74
C TRP A 3 -0.05 4.09 -20.80
N TYR A 4 -1.24 3.55 -20.74
CA TYR A 4 -2.31 4.12 -19.94
C TYR A 4 -2.53 3.34 -18.64
N THR A 5 -3.29 3.91 -17.73
CA THR A 5 -3.73 3.23 -16.51
C THR A 5 -5.25 3.25 -16.45
N CYS A 6 -5.86 2.24 -15.84
CA CYS A 6 -7.31 2.19 -15.67
C CYS A 6 -7.68 1.73 -14.26
N THR A 7 -8.60 2.44 -13.66
CA THR A 7 -9.26 2.02 -12.42
C THR A 7 -10.77 1.97 -12.67
N PRO A 8 -11.41 0.77 -12.65
CA PRO A 8 -12.82 0.60 -13.00
C PRO A 8 -13.79 1.02 -11.88
N VAL A 9 -13.30 1.84 -10.95
CA VAL A 9 -14.06 2.43 -9.85
C VAL A 9 -13.92 3.94 -9.93
N PRO A 10 -15.02 4.71 -9.78
CA PRO A 10 -14.96 6.15 -9.81
C PRO A 10 -14.27 6.72 -8.56
N PHE A 11 -13.28 7.56 -8.79
CA PHE A 11 -12.65 8.42 -7.80
C PHE A 11 -12.74 9.87 -8.22
N LYS A 12 -12.45 10.78 -7.29
CA LYS A 12 -12.22 12.17 -7.62
C LYS A 12 -10.92 12.26 -8.43
N GLY A 13 -10.98 12.85 -9.61
CA GLY A 13 -9.87 12.89 -10.58
C GLY A 13 -8.90 14.03 -10.34
N ASP A 14 -8.64 14.40 -9.10
CA ASP A 14 -7.78 15.51 -8.70
C ASP A 14 -6.32 15.10 -8.50
N HIS A 15 -5.50 16.05 -8.07
CA HIS A 15 -4.09 15.84 -7.77
C HIS A 15 -3.85 14.73 -6.71
N THR A 16 -4.83 14.47 -5.82
CA THR A 16 -4.71 13.42 -4.81
C THR A 16 -4.72 12.04 -5.45
N PHE A 17 -5.58 11.81 -6.44
CA PHE A 17 -5.58 10.58 -7.22
C PHE A 17 -4.25 10.40 -7.97
N PHE A 18 -3.74 11.46 -8.63
CA PHE A 18 -2.50 11.41 -9.39
C PHE A 18 -1.22 11.33 -8.53
N SER A 19 -1.33 11.53 -7.23
CA SER A 19 -0.22 11.34 -6.29
C SER A 19 -0.04 9.90 -5.80
N ARG A 20 -0.98 8.99 -6.12
CA ARG A 20 -1.00 7.61 -5.60
C ARG A 20 -1.63 6.63 -6.59
N ASP A 21 -1.47 5.35 -6.32
CA ASP A 21 -2.12 4.25 -7.03
C ASP A 21 -1.93 4.32 -8.57
N SER A 22 -3.00 4.10 -9.33
CA SER A 22 -2.95 4.12 -10.80
C SER A 22 -2.61 5.50 -11.39
N GLY A 23 -3.01 6.58 -10.72
CA GLY A 23 -2.66 7.94 -11.12
C GLY A 23 -1.15 8.21 -11.02
N ALA A 24 -0.50 7.70 -9.97
CA ALA A 24 0.95 7.81 -9.80
C ALA A 24 1.72 7.05 -10.89
N PHE A 25 1.23 5.88 -11.32
CA PHE A 25 1.78 5.18 -12.49
C PHE A 25 1.63 6.01 -13.77
N CYS A 26 0.46 6.62 -13.99
CA CYS A 26 0.24 7.50 -15.15
C CYS A 26 1.29 8.62 -15.21
N LYS A 27 1.44 9.38 -14.12
CA LYS A 27 2.46 10.45 -14.05
C LYS A 27 3.90 9.91 -14.14
N ALA A 28 4.16 8.70 -13.66
CA ALA A 28 5.49 8.08 -13.78
C ALA A 28 5.82 7.66 -15.23
N PHE A 29 4.86 7.11 -15.97
CA PHE A 29 5.04 6.85 -17.41
C PHE A 29 5.35 8.14 -18.17
N GLN A 30 4.67 9.25 -17.87
CA GLN A 30 4.98 10.56 -18.47
C GLN A 30 6.40 11.02 -18.16
N ARG A 31 6.84 10.88 -16.88
CA ARG A 31 8.20 11.29 -16.47
C ARG A 31 9.32 10.48 -17.12
N ILE A 32 9.04 9.25 -17.55
CA ILE A 32 10.01 8.46 -18.34
C ILE A 32 9.84 8.66 -19.86
N GLY A 33 9.08 9.67 -20.29
CA GLY A 33 8.97 10.08 -21.68
C GLY A 33 7.91 9.35 -22.51
N LEU A 34 6.95 8.69 -21.88
CA LEU A 34 5.85 8.02 -22.57
C LEU A 34 4.57 8.86 -22.55
N GLU A 35 3.75 8.71 -23.59
CA GLU A 35 2.38 9.22 -23.54
C GLU A 35 1.56 8.38 -22.57
N SER A 36 0.96 9.04 -21.56
CA SER A 36 0.16 8.33 -20.56
C SER A 36 -1.04 9.14 -20.10
N ARG A 37 -2.16 8.46 -19.91
CA ARG A 37 -3.39 8.97 -19.31
C ARG A 37 -3.99 7.93 -18.37
N ALA A 38 -4.75 8.41 -17.39
CA ALA A 38 -5.55 7.56 -16.52
C ALA A 38 -6.99 7.47 -17.05
N ILE A 39 -7.62 6.31 -16.91
CA ILE A 39 -8.99 6.05 -17.36
C ILE A 39 -9.86 5.66 -16.18
N MET A 40 -11.03 6.27 -16.05
CA MET A 40 -12.06 5.92 -15.06
C MET A 40 -13.47 5.96 -15.65
N PRO A 41 -14.40 5.11 -15.12
CA PRO A 41 -15.82 5.27 -15.43
C PRO A 41 -16.35 6.54 -14.76
N THR A 42 -17.40 7.09 -15.28
CA THR A 42 -18.21 8.25 -14.86
C THR A 42 -18.08 9.45 -15.80
N PRO A 43 -19.07 10.33 -15.81
CA PRO A 43 -18.97 11.62 -16.54
C PRO A 43 -17.82 12.48 -16.03
N VAL A 44 -17.36 13.37 -16.87
CA VAL A 44 -16.38 14.41 -16.54
C VAL A 44 -16.88 15.24 -15.35
N GLN A 45 -15.97 15.52 -14.41
CA GLN A 45 -16.25 16.29 -13.20
C GLN A 45 -15.44 17.58 -13.20
N GLU A 46 -15.98 18.61 -12.58
CA GLU A 46 -15.24 19.84 -12.36
C GLU A 46 -14.00 19.58 -11.50
N GLY A 47 -12.84 20.06 -11.96
CA GLY A 47 -11.56 19.86 -11.30
C GLY A 47 -10.85 18.54 -11.61
N ASP A 48 -11.34 17.76 -12.59
CA ASP A 48 -10.58 16.62 -13.12
C ASP A 48 -9.25 17.10 -13.74
N ASP A 49 -8.18 16.36 -13.44
CA ASP A 49 -6.86 16.58 -14.05
C ASP A 49 -6.95 16.33 -15.58
N PRO A 50 -6.28 17.13 -16.43
CA PRO A 50 -6.33 16.97 -17.90
C PRO A 50 -5.81 15.61 -18.40
N ASP A 51 -5.02 14.90 -17.59
CA ASP A 51 -4.55 13.56 -17.92
C ASP A 51 -5.56 12.45 -17.57
N LEU A 52 -6.75 12.80 -17.08
CA LEU A 52 -7.83 11.85 -16.82
C LEU A 52 -8.79 11.77 -18.02
N ILE A 53 -9.03 10.55 -18.49
CA ILE A 53 -10.10 10.22 -19.42
C ILE A 53 -11.28 9.64 -18.63
N ARG A 54 -12.40 10.36 -18.65
CA ARG A 54 -13.68 9.81 -18.16
C ARG A 54 -14.42 9.13 -19.30
N THR A 55 -15.05 8.00 -19.00
CA THR A 55 -15.81 7.23 -20.00
C THR A 55 -17.02 6.56 -19.36
N GLU A 56 -17.95 6.09 -20.17
CA GLU A 56 -19.03 5.23 -19.69
C GLU A 56 -18.48 3.86 -19.31
N TYR A 57 -19.05 3.25 -18.29
CA TYR A 57 -18.62 1.92 -17.85
C TYR A 57 -18.68 0.87 -18.95
N ALA A 58 -19.70 0.95 -19.82
CA ALA A 58 -19.86 0.05 -20.96
C ALA A 58 -18.66 0.05 -21.92
N ASN A 59 -18.02 1.21 -22.12
CA ASN A 59 -16.83 1.33 -22.97
C ASN A 59 -15.64 0.52 -22.40
N LEU A 60 -15.55 0.40 -21.07
CA LEU A 60 -14.49 -0.42 -20.46
C LEU A 60 -14.62 -1.92 -20.79
N GLU A 61 -15.83 -2.37 -21.13
CA GLU A 61 -16.12 -3.76 -21.52
C GLU A 61 -16.13 -3.97 -23.04
N ASP A 62 -15.82 -2.91 -23.84
CA ASP A 62 -15.80 -2.93 -25.31
C ASP A 62 -14.38 -2.94 -25.87
N ALA A 63 -14.00 -4.05 -26.52
CA ALA A 63 -12.70 -4.20 -27.15
C ALA A 63 -12.46 -3.21 -28.31
N ALA A 64 -13.52 -2.85 -29.06
CA ALA A 64 -13.41 -1.88 -30.15
C ALA A 64 -13.06 -0.48 -29.63
N TRP A 65 -13.67 -0.08 -28.51
CA TRP A 65 -13.34 1.16 -27.84
C TRP A 65 -11.89 1.18 -27.37
N TRP A 66 -11.40 0.11 -26.69
CA TRP A 66 -10.00 0.00 -26.29
C TRP A 66 -9.04 0.10 -27.48
N LYS A 67 -9.34 -0.61 -28.57
CA LYS A 67 -8.54 -0.58 -29.79
C LYS A 67 -8.46 0.83 -30.39
N SER A 68 -9.54 1.62 -30.30
CA SER A 68 -9.57 3.00 -30.83
C SER A 68 -8.62 3.95 -30.14
N LEU A 69 -8.18 3.65 -28.89
CA LEU A 69 -7.23 4.47 -28.16
C LEU A 69 -5.78 4.35 -28.68
N GLY A 70 -5.48 3.28 -29.43
CA GLY A 70 -4.15 3.06 -30.03
C GLY A 70 -3.02 3.00 -29.00
N ILE A 71 -3.29 2.37 -27.84
CA ILE A 71 -2.32 2.23 -26.75
C ILE A 71 -1.55 0.91 -26.86
N ASP A 72 -0.27 0.94 -26.48
CA ASP A 72 0.60 -0.23 -26.48
C ASP A 72 0.39 -1.12 -25.26
N GLY A 73 0.11 -0.53 -24.12
CA GLY A 73 -0.09 -1.25 -22.86
C GLY A 73 -0.94 -0.51 -21.84
N LEU A 74 -1.47 -1.27 -20.89
CA LEU A 74 -2.36 -0.78 -19.85
C LEU A 74 -2.05 -1.41 -18.49
N VAL A 75 -1.99 -0.60 -17.45
CA VAL A 75 -2.01 -1.06 -16.05
C VAL A 75 -3.44 -1.00 -15.53
N LEU A 76 -4.04 -2.17 -15.32
CA LEU A 76 -5.41 -2.30 -14.80
C LEU A 76 -5.41 -2.46 -13.28
N TYR A 77 -5.91 -1.46 -12.58
CA TYR A 77 -6.04 -1.41 -11.13
C TYR A 77 -7.41 -1.94 -10.69
N ALA A 78 -7.60 -3.24 -10.77
CA ALA A 78 -8.89 -3.92 -10.57
C ALA A 78 -8.84 -5.01 -9.49
N TRP A 79 -7.77 -5.04 -8.70
CA TRP A 79 -7.57 -5.98 -7.56
C TRP A 79 -7.77 -7.46 -7.93
N GLY A 80 -7.66 -7.84 -9.19
CA GLY A 80 -7.93 -9.18 -9.68
C GLY A 80 -9.36 -9.68 -9.41
N THR A 81 -10.28 -8.78 -9.14
CA THR A 81 -11.67 -9.14 -8.81
C THR A 81 -12.40 -9.68 -10.02
N GLY A 82 -13.00 -10.86 -9.90
CA GLY A 82 -13.73 -11.51 -11.01
C GLY A 82 -14.88 -10.67 -11.61
N LYS A 83 -15.38 -9.67 -10.87
CA LYS A 83 -16.32 -8.67 -11.35
C LYS A 83 -15.80 -7.92 -12.60
N TYR A 84 -14.49 -7.65 -12.64
CA TYR A 84 -13.87 -6.89 -13.73
C TYR A 84 -13.23 -7.77 -14.81
N LEU A 85 -13.57 -9.07 -14.83
CA LEU A 85 -13.16 -9.98 -15.89
C LEU A 85 -13.59 -9.52 -17.30
N PRO A 86 -14.83 -8.98 -17.52
CA PRO A 86 -15.20 -8.46 -18.85
C PRO A 86 -14.26 -7.35 -19.32
N ILE A 87 -13.86 -6.44 -18.45
CA ILE A 87 -12.91 -5.35 -18.76
C ILE A 87 -11.55 -5.93 -19.17
N ALA A 88 -11.01 -6.85 -18.36
CA ALA A 88 -9.72 -7.47 -18.65
C ALA A 88 -9.73 -8.23 -19.99
N ARG A 89 -10.83 -8.89 -20.34
CA ARG A 89 -11.02 -9.53 -21.65
C ARG A 89 -11.06 -8.52 -22.78
N ALA A 90 -11.84 -7.46 -22.65
CA ALA A 90 -11.93 -6.43 -23.69
C ALA A 90 -10.58 -5.81 -24.01
N ILE A 91 -9.74 -5.57 -23.00
CA ILE A 91 -8.39 -5.06 -23.15
C ILE A 91 -7.50 -6.08 -23.86
N HIS A 92 -7.55 -7.35 -23.43
CA HIS A 92 -6.81 -8.45 -24.05
C HIS A 92 -7.22 -8.66 -25.52
N ASP A 93 -8.53 -8.68 -25.80
CA ASP A 93 -9.07 -8.86 -27.15
C ASP A 93 -8.74 -7.68 -28.08
N ALA A 94 -8.50 -6.49 -27.51
CA ALA A 94 -8.00 -5.33 -28.25
C ALA A 94 -6.52 -5.45 -28.63
N GLY A 95 -5.79 -6.46 -28.16
CA GLY A 95 -4.36 -6.68 -28.42
C GLY A 95 -3.44 -5.75 -27.63
N ILE A 96 -3.92 -5.22 -26.52
CA ILE A 96 -3.16 -4.31 -25.62
C ILE A 96 -2.42 -5.15 -24.58
N PHE A 97 -1.13 -4.89 -24.35
CA PHE A 97 -0.38 -5.55 -23.28
C PHE A 97 -0.98 -5.19 -21.92
N LEU A 98 -1.53 -6.20 -21.25
CA LEU A 98 -2.29 -6.00 -20.03
C LEU A 98 -1.48 -6.35 -18.78
N VAL A 99 -1.20 -5.37 -17.94
CA VAL A 99 -0.71 -5.56 -16.58
C VAL A 99 -1.88 -5.57 -15.61
N VAL A 100 -2.22 -6.73 -15.06
CA VAL A 100 -3.20 -6.82 -13.97
C VAL A 100 -2.48 -6.49 -12.66
N TYR A 101 -2.74 -5.30 -12.13
CA TYR A 101 -2.11 -4.83 -10.90
C TYR A 101 -2.94 -5.22 -9.68
N MET A 102 -2.28 -5.93 -8.77
CA MET A 102 -2.86 -6.51 -7.58
C MET A 102 -2.48 -5.67 -6.35
N ASP A 103 -3.14 -4.56 -6.14
CA ASP A 103 -2.96 -3.73 -4.94
C ASP A 103 -3.43 -4.47 -3.67
N SER A 104 -2.75 -5.56 -3.36
CA SER A 104 -3.11 -6.41 -2.21
C SER A 104 -1.97 -7.32 -1.79
N SER A 105 -2.11 -7.87 -0.59
CA SER A 105 -1.19 -8.84 -0.01
C SER A 105 -1.17 -10.22 -0.70
N GLY A 106 -1.94 -10.45 -1.75
CA GLY A 106 -2.08 -11.77 -2.38
C GLY A 106 -2.95 -12.76 -1.60
N LEU A 107 -3.70 -12.31 -0.61
CA LEU A 107 -4.62 -13.13 0.16
C LEU A 107 -5.92 -13.37 -0.60
N PHE A 108 -5.92 -14.36 -1.50
CA PHE A 108 -7.09 -14.67 -2.32
C PHE A 108 -7.96 -15.77 -1.77
N PHE A 109 -7.40 -16.64 -0.93
CA PHE A 109 -8.11 -17.79 -0.39
C PHE A 109 -8.14 -17.74 1.13
N PRO A 110 -9.30 -17.83 1.76
CA PRO A 110 -9.45 -17.80 3.21
C PRO A 110 -8.61 -18.87 3.94
N TRP A 111 -8.45 -20.04 3.33
CA TRP A 111 -7.67 -21.13 3.93
C TRP A 111 -6.16 -20.94 3.95
N GLN A 112 -5.61 -19.95 3.23
CA GLN A 112 -4.18 -19.68 3.32
C GLN A 112 -3.80 -19.14 4.71
N TYR A 113 -4.69 -18.33 5.30
CA TYR A 113 -4.52 -17.69 6.60
C TYR A 113 -5.88 -17.52 7.28
N TRP A 114 -6.71 -18.56 7.19
CA TRP A 114 -8.10 -18.44 7.61
C TRP A 114 -8.25 -18.08 9.08
N LEU A 115 -7.40 -18.63 9.98
CA LEU A 115 -7.47 -18.32 11.42
C LEU A 115 -7.18 -16.84 11.72
N PRO A 116 -6.05 -16.24 11.29
CA PRO A 116 -5.80 -14.82 11.50
C PRO A 116 -6.82 -13.90 10.81
N ILE A 117 -7.30 -14.29 9.62
CA ILE A 117 -8.32 -13.52 8.92
C ILE A 117 -9.66 -13.62 9.64
N ALA A 118 -10.06 -14.82 10.05
CA ALA A 118 -11.28 -15.04 10.78
C ALA A 118 -11.27 -14.30 12.13
N GLU A 119 -10.17 -14.36 12.86
CA GLU A 119 -9.98 -13.62 14.12
C GLU A 119 -10.10 -12.10 13.90
N ASN A 120 -9.44 -11.57 12.87
CA ASN A 120 -9.52 -10.16 12.53
C ASN A 120 -10.94 -9.73 12.14
N MET A 121 -11.62 -10.54 11.32
CA MET A 121 -13.01 -10.28 10.91
C MET A 121 -13.97 -10.35 12.10
N TRP A 122 -13.83 -11.38 12.96
CA TRP A 122 -14.64 -11.54 14.16
C TRP A 122 -14.45 -10.36 15.12
N THR A 123 -13.19 -10.01 15.41
CA THR A 123 -12.86 -8.86 16.27
C THR A 123 -13.48 -7.58 15.76
N ARG A 124 -13.38 -7.32 14.45
CA ARG A 124 -13.97 -6.15 13.80
C ARG A 124 -15.50 -6.12 13.90
N ASP A 125 -16.15 -7.24 13.64
CA ASP A 125 -17.60 -7.34 13.67
C ASP A 125 -18.15 -7.24 15.12
N VAL A 126 -17.45 -7.83 16.09
CA VAL A 126 -17.79 -7.73 17.52
C VAL A 126 -17.57 -6.29 18.03
N PHE A 127 -16.48 -5.66 17.67
CA PHE A 127 -16.23 -4.27 18.04
C PHE A 127 -17.30 -3.32 17.50
N ALA A 128 -17.70 -3.49 16.23
CA ALA A 128 -18.67 -2.62 15.58
C ALA A 128 -20.12 -2.84 16.04
N ARG A 129 -20.49 -4.03 16.51
CA ARG A 129 -21.90 -4.45 16.71
C ARG A 129 -22.19 -5.07 18.07
N GLY A 130 -21.20 -5.19 18.94
CA GLY A 130 -21.28 -5.95 20.19
C GLY A 130 -21.18 -7.47 19.99
N LYS A 131 -20.93 -8.19 21.10
CA LYS A 131 -20.53 -9.59 21.06
C LYS A 131 -21.53 -10.51 20.33
N ILE A 132 -22.84 -10.40 20.62
CA ILE A 132 -23.85 -11.29 20.05
C ILE A 132 -24.09 -10.97 18.56
N ARG A 133 -24.44 -9.70 18.25
CA ARG A 133 -24.73 -9.26 16.89
C ARG A 133 -23.50 -9.35 15.98
N GLY A 134 -22.31 -9.02 16.50
CA GLY A 134 -21.05 -9.12 15.80
C GLY A 134 -20.70 -10.55 15.44
N THR A 135 -20.88 -11.51 16.37
CA THR A 135 -20.64 -12.93 16.10
C THR A 135 -21.64 -13.47 15.06
N ALA A 136 -22.91 -13.14 15.16
CA ALA A 136 -23.90 -13.54 14.15
C ALA A 136 -23.56 -12.98 12.76
N PHE A 137 -23.17 -11.72 12.68
CA PHE A 137 -22.77 -11.08 11.43
C PHE A 137 -21.48 -11.68 10.86
N PHE A 138 -20.52 -12.02 11.70
CA PHE A 138 -19.30 -12.72 11.32
C PHE A 138 -19.60 -14.10 10.70
N LEU A 139 -20.50 -14.88 11.32
CA LEU A 139 -20.92 -16.19 10.78
C LEU A 139 -21.60 -16.05 9.42
N LEU A 140 -22.47 -15.06 9.25
CA LEU A 140 -23.09 -14.73 7.94
C LEU A 140 -22.03 -14.34 6.90
N ARG A 141 -20.98 -13.63 7.29
CA ARG A 141 -19.87 -13.30 6.40
C ARG A 141 -19.04 -14.52 6.01
N LEU A 142 -18.80 -15.44 6.95
CA LEU A 142 -18.12 -16.71 6.64
C LEU A 142 -18.92 -17.53 5.61
N LEU A 143 -20.23 -17.60 5.74
CA LEU A 143 -21.11 -18.26 4.77
C LEU A 143 -21.03 -17.56 3.40
N LYS A 144 -21.09 -16.21 3.36
CA LYS A 144 -20.87 -15.44 2.13
C LYS A 144 -19.48 -15.64 1.54
N GLN A 145 -18.47 -15.77 2.36
CA GLN A 145 -17.09 -16.01 1.91
C GLN A 145 -16.92 -17.42 1.32
N HIS A 146 -17.73 -18.38 1.75
CA HIS A 146 -17.83 -19.67 1.06
C HIS A 146 -18.33 -19.51 -0.40
N THR A 147 -19.27 -18.59 -0.63
CA THR A 147 -19.66 -18.21 -2.00
C THR A 147 -18.58 -17.41 -2.73
N TRP A 148 -17.71 -16.69 -2.03
CA TRP A 148 -16.51 -16.05 -2.61
C TRP A 148 -15.46 -17.03 -3.08
N ASN A 149 -15.41 -18.23 -2.53
CA ASN A 149 -14.55 -19.30 -3.02
C ASN A 149 -14.98 -19.82 -4.39
N LEU A 150 -16.28 -19.80 -4.68
CA LEU A 150 -16.77 -20.01 -6.04
C LEU A 150 -16.41 -18.82 -6.96
N ALA A 151 -16.34 -17.60 -6.43
CA ALA A 151 -15.84 -16.42 -7.13
C ALA A 151 -14.30 -16.45 -7.36
N SER A 152 -13.54 -17.33 -6.70
CA SER A 152 -12.12 -17.52 -6.95
C SER A 152 -11.83 -18.01 -8.37
N ARG A 153 -12.76 -18.75 -8.97
CA ARG A 153 -12.68 -19.13 -10.41
C ARG A 153 -12.75 -17.89 -11.31
N GLY A 154 -13.58 -16.91 -10.99
CA GLY A 154 -13.64 -15.63 -11.70
C GLY A 154 -12.35 -14.83 -11.55
N ARG A 155 -11.75 -14.83 -10.36
CA ARG A 155 -10.46 -14.18 -10.10
C ARG A 155 -9.32 -14.81 -10.90
N ARG A 156 -9.21 -16.13 -10.87
CA ARG A 156 -8.21 -16.85 -11.67
C ARG A 156 -8.36 -16.53 -13.15
N LYS A 157 -9.58 -16.56 -13.68
CA LYS A 157 -9.86 -16.19 -15.08
C LYS A 157 -9.47 -14.74 -15.38
N HIS A 158 -9.67 -13.80 -14.42
CA HIS A 158 -9.27 -12.42 -14.57
C HIS A 158 -7.73 -12.31 -14.64
N LEU A 159 -7.00 -12.92 -13.71
CA LEU A 159 -5.54 -12.90 -13.70
C LEU A 159 -4.95 -13.52 -14.96
N ASP A 160 -5.58 -14.54 -15.50
CA ASP A 160 -5.13 -15.24 -16.71
C ASP A 160 -5.23 -14.38 -17.98
N GLN A 161 -6.08 -13.34 -18.00
CA GLN A 161 -6.15 -12.36 -19.09
C GLN A 161 -4.91 -11.44 -19.15
N GLY A 162 -4.22 -11.22 -18.04
CA GLY A 162 -3.03 -10.38 -18.01
C GLY A 162 -1.85 -11.01 -18.74
N ASP A 163 -1.05 -10.20 -19.41
CA ASP A 163 0.28 -10.57 -19.89
C ASP A 163 1.28 -10.53 -18.74
N MET A 164 1.04 -9.65 -17.77
CA MET A 164 1.75 -9.58 -16.49
C MET A 164 0.74 -9.53 -15.33
N VAL A 165 1.05 -10.27 -14.26
CA VAL A 165 0.30 -10.20 -12.99
C VAL A 165 1.22 -9.61 -11.92
N ALA A 166 1.00 -8.35 -11.59
CA ALA A 166 1.88 -7.55 -10.76
C ALA A 166 1.41 -7.50 -9.30
N PHE A 167 2.30 -7.82 -8.37
CA PHE A 167 2.07 -7.71 -6.93
C PHE A 167 3.02 -6.70 -6.30
N PRO A 168 2.56 -5.94 -5.29
CA PRO A 168 3.35 -4.86 -4.70
C PRO A 168 4.40 -5.33 -3.70
N MET A 169 4.40 -6.61 -3.27
CA MET A 169 5.30 -7.10 -2.23
C MET A 169 5.81 -8.52 -2.51
N PRO A 170 7.07 -8.83 -2.13
CA PRO A 170 7.69 -10.15 -2.40
C PRO A 170 6.92 -11.33 -1.80
N ALA A 171 6.38 -11.16 -0.58
CA ALA A 171 5.64 -12.22 0.10
C ALA A 171 4.37 -12.64 -0.66
N ALA A 172 3.71 -11.69 -1.34
CA ALA A 172 2.55 -11.99 -2.18
C ALA A 172 2.93 -12.82 -3.41
N VAL A 173 4.00 -12.44 -4.11
CA VAL A 173 4.53 -13.19 -5.26
C VAL A 173 4.90 -14.61 -4.83
N LYS A 174 5.71 -14.73 -3.77
CA LYS A 174 6.12 -16.05 -3.24
C LYS A 174 4.92 -16.92 -2.84
N SER A 175 3.93 -16.33 -2.18
CA SER A 175 2.73 -17.07 -1.77
C SER A 175 1.98 -17.71 -2.95
N ILE A 176 1.97 -17.06 -4.09
CA ILE A 176 1.32 -17.59 -5.29
C ILE A 176 2.20 -18.62 -5.97
N GLN A 177 3.52 -18.40 -6.04
CA GLN A 177 4.49 -19.35 -6.55
C GLN A 177 4.43 -20.67 -5.77
N ASP A 178 4.44 -20.62 -4.44
CA ASP A 178 4.36 -21.80 -3.58
C ASP A 178 3.02 -22.57 -3.71
N ARG A 179 2.04 -21.99 -4.39
CA ARG A 179 0.70 -22.57 -4.62
C ARG A 179 0.33 -22.64 -6.09
N GLU A 180 1.29 -22.92 -6.93
CA GLU A 180 1.08 -23.09 -8.38
C GLU A 180 -0.07 -24.07 -8.70
N TRP A 181 -0.22 -25.14 -7.91
CA TRP A 181 -1.31 -26.10 -8.06
C TRP A 181 -2.71 -25.45 -7.97
N LEU A 182 -2.83 -24.34 -7.25
CA LEU A 182 -4.10 -23.62 -7.05
C LEU A 182 -4.33 -22.53 -8.11
N TYR A 183 -3.27 -21.79 -8.46
CA TYR A 183 -3.36 -20.65 -9.39
C TYR A 183 -3.15 -21.08 -10.84
N GLY A 184 -2.36 -22.11 -11.10
CA GLY A 184 -1.99 -22.62 -12.41
C GLY A 184 -0.67 -22.02 -12.92
N LYS A 185 0.05 -22.82 -13.70
CA LYS A 185 1.35 -22.47 -14.29
C LYS A 185 1.31 -21.19 -15.13
N SER A 186 0.20 -20.96 -15.85
CA SER A 186 0.00 -19.76 -16.68
C SER A 186 0.17 -18.48 -15.86
N ILE A 187 -0.52 -18.38 -14.72
CA ILE A 187 -0.45 -17.19 -13.86
C ILE A 187 0.93 -17.07 -13.21
N VAL A 188 1.49 -18.19 -12.72
CA VAL A 188 2.80 -18.17 -12.03
C VAL A 188 3.91 -17.66 -12.94
N ARG A 189 3.89 -17.98 -14.23
CA ARG A 189 4.88 -17.50 -15.21
C ARG A 189 4.78 -15.99 -15.49
N LYS A 190 3.62 -15.39 -15.25
CA LYS A 190 3.34 -13.96 -15.50
C LYS A 190 3.53 -13.10 -14.24
N LEU A 191 3.91 -13.71 -13.11
CA LEU A 191 4.08 -12.99 -11.84
C LEU A 191 5.25 -12.02 -11.88
N ALA A 192 5.01 -10.81 -11.42
CA ALA A 192 6.04 -9.79 -11.27
C ALA A 192 5.91 -9.06 -9.92
N LEU A 193 7.04 -8.69 -9.34
CA LEU A 193 7.11 -7.77 -8.22
C LEU A 193 7.15 -6.33 -8.76
N ILE A 194 6.05 -5.65 -8.67
CA ILE A 194 5.91 -4.22 -9.01
C ILE A 194 5.40 -3.50 -7.77
N PRO A 195 6.26 -2.85 -7.00
CA PRO A 195 5.88 -2.12 -5.78
C PRO A 195 4.83 -1.05 -6.05
N ASN A 196 4.10 -0.67 -5.01
CA ASN A 196 3.22 0.50 -5.09
C ASN A 196 4.03 1.74 -5.47
N PRO A 197 3.50 2.57 -6.37
CA PRO A 197 4.22 3.68 -6.93
C PRO A 197 4.43 4.78 -5.89
N ILE A 198 5.67 5.00 -5.50
CA ILE A 198 6.07 6.15 -4.66
C ILE A 198 6.60 7.25 -5.57
N SER A 199 6.18 8.48 -5.33
CA SER A 199 6.65 9.64 -6.08
C SER A 199 8.17 9.80 -5.96
N SER A 200 8.85 10.07 -7.06
CA SER A 200 10.30 10.37 -7.08
C SER A 200 10.67 11.68 -6.37
N THR A 201 9.68 12.51 -6.03
CA THR A 201 9.88 13.66 -5.14
C THR A 201 10.10 13.24 -3.69
N CYS A 202 9.63 12.05 -3.32
CA CYS A 202 9.86 11.47 -1.99
C CYS A 202 11.25 10.86 -1.94
N ARG A 203 12.21 11.61 -1.43
CA ARG A 203 13.62 11.21 -1.29
C ARG A 203 14.27 11.91 -0.11
N TYR A 204 15.39 11.38 0.36
CA TYR A 204 16.20 12.08 1.35
C TYR A 204 16.75 13.38 0.75
N ALA A 205 16.56 14.48 1.46
CA ALA A 205 16.88 15.81 0.97
C ALA A 205 17.59 16.68 2.05
N GLY A 206 18.24 16.06 3.04
CA GLY A 206 18.95 16.85 4.03
C GLY A 206 19.01 16.25 5.42
N GLU A 207 19.06 17.08 6.43
CA GLU A 207 19.31 16.75 7.80
C GLU A 207 18.15 16.03 8.49
N LYS A 208 18.45 14.93 9.16
CA LYS A 208 17.50 14.17 9.99
C LYS A 208 17.46 14.72 11.42
N ARG A 209 16.28 14.77 11.99
CA ARG A 209 16.02 15.16 13.38
C ARG A 209 15.52 13.95 14.17
N ASN A 210 15.66 13.97 15.49
CA ASN A 210 15.18 12.94 16.40
C ASN A 210 13.65 12.92 16.48
N ILE A 211 13.00 12.69 15.35
CA ILE A 211 11.56 12.66 15.22
C ILE A 211 11.10 11.25 14.87
N ILE A 212 10.17 10.75 15.66
CA ILE A 212 9.35 9.57 15.38
C ILE A 212 8.08 10.06 14.69
N MET A 213 7.85 9.62 13.47
CA MET A 213 6.68 10.01 12.70
C MET A 213 5.69 8.85 12.61
N ALA A 214 4.43 9.09 12.93
CA ALA A 214 3.34 8.14 12.76
C ALA A 214 2.26 8.75 11.84
N VAL A 215 1.89 8.02 10.78
CA VAL A 215 0.91 8.49 9.79
C VAL A 215 -0.19 7.45 9.63
N GLY A 216 -1.45 7.85 9.83
CA GLY A 216 -2.56 6.90 9.78
C GLY A 216 -3.94 7.53 9.79
N ARG A 217 -4.95 6.69 9.60
CA ARG A 217 -6.37 7.02 9.82
C ARG A 217 -6.75 6.58 11.23
N TRP A 218 -6.49 7.44 12.19
CA TRP A 218 -6.57 7.09 13.62
C TRP A 218 -7.99 6.90 14.16
N ASP A 219 -9.00 7.19 13.36
CA ASP A 219 -10.39 6.81 13.57
C ASP A 219 -10.67 5.32 13.29
N ASP A 220 -9.81 4.63 12.55
CA ASP A 220 -9.87 3.18 12.39
C ASP A 220 -9.13 2.48 13.54
N LEU A 221 -9.87 2.28 14.65
CA LEU A 221 -9.32 1.76 15.90
C LEU A 221 -8.75 0.34 15.78
N LEU A 222 -9.29 -0.46 14.88
CA LEU A 222 -8.89 -1.87 14.72
C LEU A 222 -7.74 -2.05 13.74
N TYR A 223 -7.72 -1.25 12.69
CA TYR A 223 -6.72 -1.38 11.64
C TYR A 223 -5.43 -0.61 11.99
N ASN A 224 -5.54 0.70 12.26
CA ASN A 224 -4.38 1.54 12.56
C ASN A 224 -3.96 1.48 14.03
N ARG A 225 -4.83 0.99 14.92
CA ARG A 225 -4.57 0.73 16.35
C ARG A 225 -3.98 1.93 17.11
N PRO A 226 -4.72 3.03 17.24
CA PRO A 226 -4.25 4.20 17.99
C PRO A 226 -3.89 3.87 19.45
N PHE A 227 -4.57 2.91 20.08
CA PHE A 227 -4.23 2.46 21.44
C PHE A 227 -2.82 1.87 21.53
N LEU A 228 -2.38 1.13 20.51
CA LEU A 228 -1.01 0.62 20.45
C LEU A 228 0.00 1.76 20.26
N LEU A 229 -0.31 2.74 19.41
CA LEU A 229 0.51 3.94 19.23
C LEU A 229 0.69 4.70 20.55
N MET A 230 -0.44 5.02 21.23
CA MET A 230 -0.44 5.76 22.49
C MET A 230 0.42 5.08 23.54
N ALA A 231 0.13 3.81 23.83
CA ALA A 231 0.87 3.04 24.82
C ALA A 231 2.36 2.83 24.47
N THR A 232 2.68 2.70 23.16
CA THR A 232 4.08 2.60 22.70
C THR A 232 4.84 3.90 22.98
N LEU A 233 4.26 5.06 22.67
CA LEU A 233 4.91 6.36 22.88
C LEU A 233 5.05 6.69 24.37
N GLU A 234 4.03 6.39 25.18
CA GLU A 234 4.09 6.57 26.65
C GLU A 234 5.21 5.76 27.31
N GLN A 235 5.50 4.57 26.79
CA GLN A 235 6.54 3.70 27.33
C GLN A 235 7.94 4.03 26.78
N ALA A 236 8.05 4.49 25.55
CA ALA A 236 9.33 4.70 24.88
C ALA A 236 9.91 6.11 25.16
N LEU A 237 9.10 7.17 25.03
CA LEU A 237 9.62 8.54 25.09
C LEU A 237 10.21 8.96 26.44
N PRO A 238 9.72 8.51 27.62
CA PRO A 238 10.41 8.80 28.88
C PRO A 238 11.85 8.30 28.94
N ARG A 239 12.15 7.24 28.17
CA ARG A 239 13.49 6.61 28.08
C ARG A 239 14.35 7.17 26.95
N ALA A 240 13.80 8.09 26.16
CA ALA A 240 14.47 8.75 25.03
C ALA A 240 14.20 10.27 25.08
N PRO A 241 14.84 11.01 26.03
CA PRO A 241 14.49 12.40 26.32
C PRO A 241 14.79 13.38 25.18
N HIS A 242 15.66 13.02 24.23
CA HIS A 242 16.01 13.85 23.07
C HIS A 242 15.19 13.56 21.83
N TRP A 243 14.17 12.70 21.94
CA TRP A 243 13.30 12.31 20.84
C TRP A 243 11.90 12.91 20.99
N GLU A 244 11.32 13.27 19.86
CA GLU A 244 9.96 13.79 19.73
C GLU A 244 9.12 12.85 18.87
N ALA A 245 7.80 12.95 18.98
CA ALA A 245 6.86 12.24 18.11
C ALA A 245 5.91 13.20 17.40
N GLU A 246 5.70 13.01 16.11
CA GLU A 246 4.71 13.74 15.31
C GLU A 246 3.68 12.77 14.73
N ILE A 247 2.40 13.01 15.01
CA ILE A 247 1.28 12.17 14.61
C ILE A 247 0.48 12.90 13.53
N TYR A 248 0.44 12.32 12.33
CA TYR A 248 -0.21 12.86 11.15
C TYR A 248 -1.43 12.04 10.73
N GLY A 249 -2.36 12.71 10.05
CA GLY A 249 -3.59 12.12 9.54
C GLY A 249 -4.81 12.60 10.31
N ASN A 250 -5.90 11.85 10.26
CA ASN A 250 -7.10 12.22 11.01
C ASN A 250 -6.88 12.03 12.51
N ILE A 251 -7.06 13.10 13.29
CA ILE A 251 -6.89 13.08 14.75
C ILE A 251 -8.27 13.02 15.43
N PRO A 252 -8.73 11.82 15.84
CA PRO A 252 -10.00 11.66 16.53
C PRO A 252 -9.97 12.23 17.96
N PRO A 253 -11.16 12.46 18.59
CA PRO A 253 -11.26 12.89 19.98
C PRO A 253 -10.43 12.07 20.95
N LEU A 254 -10.41 10.75 20.78
CA LEU A 254 -9.61 9.81 21.57
C LEU A 254 -8.13 10.22 21.68
N LEU A 255 -7.48 10.58 20.56
CA LEU A 255 -6.07 10.99 20.58
C LEU A 255 -5.88 12.37 21.23
N ARG A 256 -6.83 13.28 21.07
CA ARG A 256 -6.78 14.60 21.69
C ARG A 256 -6.93 14.52 23.22
N GLU A 257 -7.87 13.69 23.69
CA GLU A 257 -8.09 13.43 25.11
C GLU A 257 -6.87 12.76 25.73
N TRP A 258 -6.36 11.71 25.09
CA TRP A 258 -5.12 11.07 25.51
C TRP A 258 -3.97 12.08 25.64
N HIS A 259 -3.72 12.87 24.60
CA HIS A 259 -2.65 13.86 24.58
C HIS A 259 -2.82 14.91 25.69
N GLY A 260 -4.05 15.36 25.93
CA GLY A 260 -4.37 16.31 27.01
C GLY A 260 -4.09 15.77 28.40
N ASN A 261 -4.19 14.45 28.60
CA ASN A 261 -3.96 13.78 29.88
C ASN A 261 -2.50 13.36 30.12
N LEU A 262 -1.61 13.55 29.14
CA LEU A 262 -0.19 13.24 29.29
C LEU A 262 0.49 14.16 30.31
N PRO A 263 1.53 13.68 31.02
CA PRO A 263 2.46 14.54 31.75
C PRO A 263 3.01 15.65 30.86
N GLU A 264 3.27 16.82 31.43
CA GLU A 264 3.63 18.04 30.68
C GLU A 264 4.87 17.84 29.78
N ASP A 265 5.89 17.16 30.29
CA ASP A 265 7.12 16.85 29.57
C ASP A 265 6.89 15.95 28.34
N LEU A 266 6.01 14.95 28.44
CA LEU A 266 5.63 14.10 27.32
C LEU A 266 4.74 14.85 26.32
N ARG A 267 3.77 15.61 26.83
CA ARG A 267 2.88 16.40 26.00
C ARG A 267 3.64 17.42 25.16
N ALA A 268 4.67 18.03 25.70
CA ALA A 268 5.51 18.97 24.96
C ALA A 268 6.30 18.31 23.82
N ARG A 269 6.60 17.01 23.92
CA ARG A 269 7.37 16.25 22.92
C ARG A 269 6.52 15.43 21.95
N ILE A 270 5.21 15.36 22.16
CA ILE A 270 4.28 14.66 21.24
C ILE A 270 3.39 15.69 20.56
N ARG A 271 3.49 15.79 19.26
CA ARG A 271 2.69 16.73 18.47
C ARG A 271 1.60 16.00 17.69
N LEU A 272 0.35 16.38 17.90
CA LEU A 272 -0.79 16.00 17.07
C LEU A 272 -0.86 16.95 15.86
N ALA A 273 -0.18 16.60 14.78
CA ALA A 273 0.03 17.51 13.64
C ALA A 273 -1.15 17.54 12.65
N GLY A 274 -2.03 16.52 12.68
CA GLY A 274 -3.20 16.49 11.82
C GLY A 274 -2.90 16.14 10.36
N TYR A 275 -3.86 16.42 9.50
CA TYR A 275 -3.73 16.14 8.06
C TYR A 275 -2.81 17.17 7.38
N LEU A 276 -1.93 16.68 6.52
CA LEU A 276 -1.13 17.50 5.61
C LEU A 276 -1.32 17.05 4.16
N PRO A 277 -1.26 17.98 3.19
CA PRO A 277 -1.12 17.64 1.79
C PRO A 277 0.13 16.79 1.55
N ASN A 278 0.08 15.88 0.56
CA ASN A 278 1.16 14.91 0.32
C ASN A 278 2.54 15.57 0.16
N ALA A 279 2.64 16.68 -0.60
CA ALA A 279 3.90 17.38 -0.80
C ALA A 279 4.52 17.93 0.50
N GLU A 280 3.69 18.36 1.46
CA GLU A 280 4.17 18.81 2.77
C GLU A 280 4.53 17.62 3.67
N LEU A 281 3.74 16.56 3.61
CA LEU A 281 4.02 15.32 4.33
C LEU A 281 5.37 14.72 3.92
N GLN A 282 5.70 14.74 2.63
CA GLN A 282 7.00 14.29 2.10
C GLN A 282 8.18 15.07 2.71
N LYS A 283 8.04 16.38 2.91
CA LYS A 283 9.05 17.18 3.61
C LYS A 283 9.24 16.72 5.05
N LYS A 284 8.15 16.31 5.71
CA LYS A 284 8.20 15.79 7.08
C LYS A 284 8.88 14.43 7.15
N TYR A 285 8.60 13.53 6.21
CA TYR A 285 9.36 12.27 6.10
C TYR A 285 10.86 12.51 5.96
N SER A 286 11.26 13.50 5.14
CA SER A 286 12.68 13.83 4.97
C SER A 286 13.36 14.28 6.27
N GLN A 287 12.61 14.86 7.22
CA GLN A 287 13.13 15.30 8.52
C GLN A 287 13.11 14.21 9.59
N ALA A 288 12.19 13.25 9.52
CA ALA A 288 12.04 12.22 10.53
C ALA A 288 13.09 11.12 10.39
N ARG A 289 13.61 10.60 11.50
CA ARG A 289 14.49 9.43 11.55
C ARG A 289 13.75 8.12 11.56
N ILE A 290 12.59 8.05 12.23
CA ILE A 290 11.83 6.81 12.42
C ILE A 290 10.38 7.01 11.94
N SER A 291 9.87 6.06 11.16
CA SER A 291 8.45 5.88 10.84
C SER A 291 7.87 4.76 11.69
N LEU A 292 6.97 5.08 12.61
CA LEU A 292 6.29 4.10 13.47
C LEU A 292 4.97 3.68 12.84
N CYS A 293 4.85 2.39 12.53
CA CYS A 293 3.64 1.77 12.02
C CYS A 293 3.03 0.84 13.06
N THR A 294 1.81 1.12 13.48
CA THR A 294 1.06 0.29 14.45
C THR A 294 -0.05 -0.54 13.81
N SER A 295 -0.20 -0.45 12.50
CA SER A 295 -1.26 -1.15 11.77
C SER A 295 -1.25 -2.66 11.99
N ARG A 296 -2.45 -3.25 12.07
CA ARG A 296 -2.64 -4.69 12.27
C ARG A 296 -2.41 -5.51 11.00
N SER A 297 -2.64 -4.92 9.86
CA SER A 297 -2.54 -5.60 8.57
C SER A 297 -2.21 -4.59 7.48
N GLU A 298 -1.10 -4.77 6.81
CA GLU A 298 -0.67 -3.90 5.73
C GLU A 298 -0.19 -4.72 4.54
N GLY A 299 -0.93 -4.64 3.44
CA GLY A 299 -0.48 -5.16 2.15
C GLY A 299 0.72 -4.36 1.64
N THR A 300 0.58 -3.04 1.66
CA THR A 300 1.64 -2.07 1.38
C THR A 300 1.39 -0.83 2.21
N HIS A 301 2.20 -0.59 3.21
CA HIS A 301 2.09 0.62 4.02
C HIS A 301 2.77 1.78 3.29
N VAL A 302 2.02 2.52 2.48
CA VAL A 302 2.55 3.62 1.65
C VAL A 302 3.32 4.65 2.50
N ALA A 303 2.83 4.99 3.69
CA ALA A 303 3.50 5.89 4.60
C ALA A 303 4.91 5.42 5.00
N SER A 304 5.09 4.11 5.29
CA SER A 304 6.43 3.55 5.56
C SER A 304 7.29 3.50 4.29
N ALA A 305 6.72 3.24 3.13
CA ALA A 305 7.44 3.26 1.86
C ALA A 305 7.96 4.67 1.52
N GLU A 306 7.14 5.69 1.73
CA GLU A 306 7.54 7.10 1.59
C GLU A 306 8.63 7.48 2.60
N ALA A 307 8.49 7.06 3.85
CA ALA A 307 9.48 7.30 4.89
C ALA A 307 10.85 6.67 4.55
N LEU A 308 10.86 5.43 4.04
CA LEU A 308 12.07 4.75 3.57
C LEU A 308 12.73 5.48 2.39
N CYS A 309 11.94 5.88 1.39
CA CYS A 309 12.45 6.69 0.27
C CYS A 309 13.03 8.01 0.77
N ALA A 310 12.46 8.59 1.81
CA ALA A 310 12.97 9.79 2.46
C ALA A 310 14.13 9.54 3.44
N GLY A 311 14.63 8.30 3.55
CA GLY A 311 15.78 7.94 4.39
C GLY A 311 15.46 7.77 5.88
N ALA A 312 14.19 7.56 6.24
CA ALA A 312 13.81 7.15 7.59
C ALA A 312 13.79 5.62 7.70
N SER A 313 14.04 5.11 8.90
CA SER A 313 13.82 3.69 9.19
C SER A 313 12.38 3.41 9.63
N VAL A 314 11.98 2.14 9.62
CA VAL A 314 10.62 1.71 9.95
C VAL A 314 10.62 0.87 11.22
N VAL A 315 9.68 1.16 12.13
CA VAL A 315 9.41 0.36 13.32
C VAL A 315 7.95 -0.08 13.32
N GLY A 316 7.72 -1.32 13.69
CA GLY A 316 6.36 -1.84 13.85
C GLY A 316 6.31 -3.29 14.30
N PRO A 317 5.12 -3.87 14.51
CA PRO A 317 4.98 -5.25 14.92
C PRO A 317 5.28 -6.22 13.79
N ARG A 318 5.88 -7.36 14.12
CA ARG A 318 5.98 -8.50 13.21
C ARG A 318 4.60 -9.16 13.14
N LEU A 319 3.94 -9.00 12.02
CA LEU A 319 2.69 -9.66 11.72
C LEU A 319 2.93 -10.84 10.77
N THR A 320 1.88 -11.59 10.45
CA THR A 320 1.98 -12.66 9.45
C THR A 320 2.51 -12.09 8.12
N PRO A 321 3.50 -12.72 7.45
CA PRO A 321 4.20 -12.14 6.29
C PRO A 321 3.30 -11.60 5.18
N LEU A 322 2.18 -12.27 4.90
CA LEU A 322 1.22 -11.80 3.89
C LEU A 322 0.33 -10.64 4.34
N LEU A 323 0.32 -10.34 5.63
CA LEU A 323 -0.44 -9.21 6.20
C LEU A 323 0.47 -8.03 6.54
N ASN A 324 1.77 -8.18 6.29
CA ASN A 324 2.74 -7.20 6.77
C ASN A 324 3.92 -7.01 5.81
N CYS A 325 3.85 -5.95 5.02
CA CYS A 325 4.97 -5.49 4.20
C CYS A 325 6.17 -5.04 5.04
N LEU A 326 6.00 -4.76 6.34
CA LEU A 326 7.06 -4.26 7.21
C LEU A 326 8.25 -5.23 7.31
N GLN A 327 8.02 -6.55 7.19
CA GLN A 327 9.13 -7.51 7.13
C GLN A 327 10.05 -7.27 5.94
N TRP A 328 9.49 -6.83 4.81
CA TRP A 328 10.29 -6.43 3.67
C TRP A 328 10.95 -5.08 3.91
N TYR A 329 10.21 -4.13 4.46
CA TYR A 329 10.69 -2.76 4.69
C TYR A 329 11.80 -2.62 5.73
N VAL A 330 11.96 -3.57 6.65
CA VAL A 330 13.08 -3.58 7.62
C VAL A 330 14.30 -4.36 7.13
N SER A 331 14.24 -4.95 5.93
CA SER A 331 15.44 -5.50 5.31
C SER A 331 16.46 -4.39 5.02
N HIS A 332 17.72 -4.73 4.78
CA HIS A 332 18.80 -3.77 4.52
C HIS A 332 19.00 -2.70 5.61
N ASP A 333 18.98 -3.12 6.87
CA ASP A 333 19.23 -2.23 8.03
C ASP A 333 18.34 -0.99 8.08
N SER A 334 17.12 -1.11 7.54
CA SER A 334 16.16 -0.02 7.40
C SER A 334 15.06 -0.02 8.47
N GLY A 335 15.29 -0.68 9.61
CA GLY A 335 14.36 -0.63 10.72
C GLY A 335 14.39 -1.82 11.65
N THR A 336 13.47 -1.83 12.62
CA THR A 336 13.34 -2.86 13.66
C THR A 336 11.89 -3.34 13.78
N LEU A 337 11.66 -4.65 13.81
CA LEU A 337 10.36 -5.25 14.07
C LEU A 337 10.27 -5.82 15.49
N SER A 338 9.21 -5.47 16.17
CA SER A 338 8.90 -6.13 17.45
C SER A 338 8.46 -7.58 17.23
N PRO A 339 8.91 -8.54 18.07
CA PRO A 339 8.52 -9.94 17.94
C PRO A 339 7.03 -10.20 18.24
N LYS A 340 6.39 -9.31 19.04
CA LYS A 340 4.97 -9.37 19.40
C LYS A 340 4.29 -8.05 19.11
N ASP A 341 2.99 -8.07 18.90
CA ASP A 341 2.18 -6.87 18.68
C ASP A 341 1.57 -6.31 19.97
N THR A 342 2.36 -6.29 21.05
CA THR A 342 2.01 -5.69 22.33
C THR A 342 2.74 -4.35 22.53
N PRO A 343 2.19 -3.42 23.33
CA PRO A 343 2.81 -2.13 23.60
C PRO A 343 4.26 -2.25 24.09
N GLU A 344 4.53 -3.18 25.01
CA GLU A 344 5.86 -3.41 25.58
C GLU A 344 6.86 -3.88 24.52
N SER A 345 6.41 -4.77 23.64
CA SER A 345 7.26 -5.30 22.58
C SER A 345 7.55 -4.26 21.50
N VAL A 346 6.54 -3.47 21.09
CA VAL A 346 6.71 -2.40 20.09
C VAL A 346 7.53 -1.24 20.67
N SER A 347 7.33 -0.89 21.94
CA SER A 347 8.16 0.09 22.66
C SER A 347 9.61 -0.36 22.74
N GLY A 348 9.85 -1.64 23.03
CA GLY A 348 11.20 -2.22 23.04
C GLY A 348 11.89 -2.11 21.68
N ALA A 349 11.19 -2.45 20.60
CA ALA A 349 11.70 -2.31 19.24
C ALA A 349 11.95 -0.84 18.85
N LEU A 350 11.09 0.07 19.28
CA LEU A 350 11.27 1.50 19.06
C LEU A 350 12.53 2.02 19.77
N LEU A 351 12.76 1.61 21.01
CA LEU A 351 13.97 1.98 21.77
C LEU A 351 15.24 1.36 21.18
N GLU A 352 15.16 0.17 20.62
CA GLU A 352 16.27 -0.44 19.88
C GLU A 352 16.61 0.38 18.63
N GLU A 353 15.62 0.79 17.88
CA GLU A 353 15.80 1.61 16.68
C GLU A 353 16.32 3.02 17.01
N ILE A 354 15.83 3.63 18.09
CA ILE A 354 16.35 4.90 18.62
C ILE A 354 17.85 4.78 18.90
N ARG A 355 18.27 3.75 19.62
CA ARG A 355 19.70 3.50 19.90
C ARG A 355 20.50 3.31 18.61
N ALA A 356 19.96 2.60 17.62
CA ALA A 356 20.64 2.41 16.34
C ALA A 356 20.92 3.76 15.63
N TRP A 357 19.99 4.70 15.71
CA TRP A 357 20.18 6.06 15.20
C TRP A 357 21.18 6.85 16.03
N ASP A 358 21.10 6.82 17.35
CA ASP A 358 21.98 7.56 18.26
C ASP A 358 23.42 7.08 18.18
N GLU A 359 23.64 5.78 17.92
CA GLU A 359 24.93 5.15 17.72
C GLU A 359 25.46 5.28 16.27
N GLY A 360 24.75 5.97 15.39
CA GLY A 360 25.16 6.15 13.98
C GLY A 360 25.12 4.88 13.12
N LYS A 361 24.34 3.87 13.52
CA LYS A 361 24.18 2.61 12.77
C LYS A 361 23.21 2.72 11.61
N ARG A 362 22.55 3.85 11.43
CA ARG A 362 21.61 4.12 10.33
C ARG A 362 22.18 5.21 9.42
N SER A 363 22.20 4.92 8.13
CA SER A 363 22.57 5.89 7.09
C SER A 363 21.31 6.28 6.31
N PRO A 364 20.80 7.50 6.46
CA PRO A 364 19.62 7.95 5.73
C PRO A 364 19.84 7.95 4.22
N GLU A 365 21.06 8.23 3.75
CA GLU A 365 21.45 8.20 2.35
C GLU A 365 21.34 6.78 1.76
N GLU A 366 21.85 5.80 2.49
CA GLU A 366 21.82 4.40 2.04
C GLU A 366 20.42 3.83 2.05
N ILE A 367 19.65 4.08 3.12
CA ILE A 367 18.24 3.71 3.21
C ILE A 367 17.48 4.31 2.01
N SER A 368 17.58 5.61 1.80
CA SER A 368 16.89 6.30 0.70
C SER A 368 17.33 5.76 -0.66
N ARG A 369 18.62 5.65 -0.93
CA ARG A 369 19.15 5.17 -2.22
C ARG A 369 18.62 3.77 -2.54
N TYR A 370 18.67 2.86 -1.58
CA TYR A 370 18.19 1.50 -1.77
C TYR A 370 16.69 1.47 -2.05
N TRP A 371 15.88 2.10 -1.20
CA TRP A 371 14.43 2.03 -1.31
C TRP A 371 13.89 2.85 -2.50
N CYS A 372 14.49 3.99 -2.83
CA CYS A 372 14.14 4.72 -4.05
C CYS A 372 14.37 3.89 -5.31
N SER A 373 15.46 3.10 -5.36
CA SER A 373 15.74 2.21 -6.50
C SER A 373 14.67 1.14 -6.70
N LEU A 374 13.96 0.76 -5.64
CA LEU A 374 12.91 -0.26 -5.67
C LEU A 374 11.51 0.34 -5.81
N LEU A 375 11.21 1.41 -5.06
CA LEU A 375 9.85 1.88 -4.80
C LEU A 375 9.42 3.07 -5.69
N HIS A 376 10.36 3.84 -6.25
CA HIS A 376 9.97 4.94 -7.13
C HIS A 376 9.16 4.45 -8.32
N ALA A 377 8.07 5.13 -8.60
CA ALA A 377 7.11 4.77 -9.63
C ALA A 377 7.75 4.61 -11.01
N GLU A 378 8.73 5.46 -11.35
CA GLU A 378 9.48 5.39 -12.60
C GLU A 378 10.23 4.07 -12.77
N ASN A 379 10.78 3.52 -11.67
CA ASN A 379 11.48 2.23 -11.72
C ASN A 379 10.50 1.07 -11.89
N SER A 380 9.31 1.16 -11.28
CA SER A 380 8.22 0.21 -11.53
C SER A 380 7.75 0.27 -12.99
N CYS A 381 7.57 1.47 -13.55
CA CYS A 381 7.23 1.65 -14.97
C CYS A 381 8.30 1.08 -15.90
N LYS A 382 9.59 1.34 -15.65
CA LYS A 382 10.69 0.77 -16.44
C LYS A 382 10.70 -0.77 -16.44
N ARG A 383 10.40 -1.41 -15.28
CA ARG A 383 10.27 -2.88 -15.20
C ARG A 383 9.10 -3.40 -16.04
N ILE A 384 7.96 -2.68 -16.02
CA ILE A 384 6.80 -3.03 -16.86
C ILE A 384 7.15 -2.93 -18.34
N ILE A 385 7.80 -1.84 -18.76
CA ILE A 385 8.24 -1.64 -20.16
C ILE A 385 9.23 -2.72 -20.59
N ALA A 386 10.22 -3.03 -19.78
CA ALA A 386 11.19 -4.08 -20.09
C ALA A 386 10.53 -5.46 -20.31
N ALA A 387 9.50 -5.77 -19.51
CA ALA A 387 8.74 -7.01 -19.70
C ALA A 387 7.92 -7.02 -21.01
N TYR A 388 7.33 -5.89 -21.37
CA TYR A 388 6.63 -5.72 -22.64
C TYR A 388 7.57 -5.89 -23.85
N GLU A 389 8.75 -5.25 -23.80
CA GLU A 389 9.75 -5.35 -24.87
C GLU A 389 10.27 -6.78 -25.01
N ALA A 390 10.50 -7.46 -23.89
CA ALA A 390 10.90 -8.89 -23.91
C ALA A 390 9.82 -9.79 -24.53
N ALA A 391 8.54 -9.52 -24.25
CA ALA A 391 7.43 -10.25 -24.84
C ALA A 391 7.32 -10.03 -26.36
N LYS A 392 7.58 -8.81 -26.86
CA LYS A 392 7.61 -8.50 -28.29
C LYS A 392 8.82 -9.07 -29.03
N GLY A 393 9.99 -9.13 -28.39
CA GLY A 393 11.21 -9.64 -29.01
C GLY A 393 11.29 -11.17 -29.04
N GLY A 394 10.44 -11.87 -28.31
CA GLY A 394 10.35 -13.33 -28.29
C GLY A 394 9.27 -13.92 -29.23
N SER A 395 8.55 -13.08 -29.95
CA SER A 395 7.56 -13.41 -30.97
C SER A 395 8.20 -13.37 -32.34
#